data_55355217231d9da4d8880ad0b11fb36c
#
_entry.id   55355217231d9da4d8880ad0b11fb36c
#
_cell.length_a   1.000
_cell.length_b   1.000
_cell.length_c   1.000
_cell.angle_alpha   90.00
_cell.angle_beta   90.00
_cell.angle_gamma   90.00
#
_symmetry.space_group_name_H-M   'P 1'
#
loop_
_entity.id
_entity.type
_entity.pdbx_description
1 polymer ?
#
loop_
_entity_poly.entity_id
_entity_poly.type
_entity_poly.pdbx_seq_one_letter_code
_entity_poly.pdbx_strand_id
1 'polypeptide(L)'
;MRTSTQIETASVLVGEEKAVEYVAKAGFDAWDFSMFAMCDYDWQLGAVRPTTHPLAGENYLAFARKLKQIGLDNGITCNQSHAPLPTSCPEIRSYFKRAIECTAEAGGKICIIHPDNDRSAAENAEMYLELLPFAKDCGVKIATENMWNWDDAKDESCFAACATSESFVEHIDAVNDPYLVACLDIGHAE
;
A
#
# COMPACT_ATOMS: atom_id res chain seq x y z
N MET A 1 -20.51 1.38 -10.92
CA MET A 1 -19.42 1.13 -9.92
C MET A 1 -18.17 0.90 -10.74
N ARG A 2 -17.04 1.49 -10.37
CA ARG A 2 -15.75 1.20 -11.03
C ARG A 2 -15.06 0.07 -10.28
N THR A 3 -14.40 -0.82 -11.01
CA THR A 3 -13.67 -1.97 -10.46
C THR A 3 -12.17 -1.81 -10.66
N SER A 4 -11.40 -2.27 -9.68
CA SER A 4 -9.94 -2.24 -9.69
C SER A 4 -9.39 -3.52 -9.10
N THR A 5 -8.17 -3.86 -9.43
CA THR A 5 -7.44 -4.97 -8.78
C THR A 5 -5.97 -4.64 -8.62
N GLN A 6 -5.35 -5.23 -7.61
CA GLN A 6 -3.91 -5.17 -7.41
C GLN A 6 -3.17 -5.87 -8.56
N ILE A 7 -2.02 -5.33 -8.93
CA ILE A 7 -1.18 -5.91 -9.97
C ILE A 7 -0.22 -6.97 -9.44
N GLU A 8 -0.05 -7.12 -8.12
CA GLU A 8 1.02 -7.94 -7.51
C GLU A 8 1.04 -9.37 -8.03
N THR A 9 -0.07 -10.12 -7.91
CA THR A 9 -0.11 -11.53 -8.31
C THR A 9 0.28 -11.73 -9.77
N ALA A 10 -0.10 -10.81 -10.64
CA ALA A 10 0.29 -10.84 -12.04
C ALA A 10 1.75 -10.39 -12.22
N SER A 11 2.19 -9.36 -11.49
CA SER A 11 3.54 -8.80 -11.64
C SER A 11 4.64 -9.78 -11.25
N VAL A 12 4.42 -10.61 -10.24
CA VAL A 12 5.35 -11.70 -9.87
C VAL A 12 5.59 -12.68 -11.02
N LEU A 13 4.59 -12.90 -11.87
CA LEU A 13 4.69 -13.84 -12.98
C LEU A 13 5.22 -13.22 -14.27
N VAL A 14 4.87 -11.95 -14.55
CA VAL A 14 5.11 -11.36 -15.88
C VAL A 14 5.74 -9.95 -15.82
N GLY A 15 6.00 -9.42 -14.64
CA GLY A 15 6.44 -8.05 -14.40
C GLY A 15 5.28 -7.04 -14.42
N GLU A 16 5.49 -5.89 -13.77
CA GLU A 16 4.45 -4.87 -13.54
C GLU A 16 3.89 -4.30 -14.85
N GLU A 17 4.74 -4.09 -15.85
CA GLU A 17 4.33 -3.52 -17.13
C GLU A 17 3.25 -4.38 -17.80
N LYS A 18 3.47 -5.69 -17.88
CA LYS A 18 2.50 -6.63 -18.42
C LYS A 18 1.32 -6.86 -17.49
N ALA A 19 1.53 -6.77 -16.18
CA ALA A 19 0.46 -6.89 -15.22
C ALA A 19 -0.59 -5.79 -15.41
N VAL A 20 -0.18 -4.53 -15.61
CA VAL A 20 -1.09 -3.42 -15.93
C VAL A 20 -1.87 -3.69 -17.22
N GLU A 21 -1.21 -4.17 -18.30
CA GLU A 21 -1.89 -4.55 -19.53
C GLU A 21 -2.92 -5.66 -19.31
N TYR A 22 -2.60 -6.65 -18.47
CA TYR A 22 -3.50 -7.78 -18.22
C TYR A 22 -4.71 -7.37 -17.38
N VAL A 23 -4.54 -6.45 -16.42
CA VAL A 23 -5.66 -5.85 -15.68
C VAL A 23 -6.63 -5.16 -16.65
N ALA A 24 -6.12 -4.38 -17.62
CA ALA A 24 -6.95 -3.77 -18.65
C ALA A 24 -7.67 -4.80 -19.53
N LYS A 25 -6.95 -5.83 -20.00
CA LYS A 25 -7.51 -6.92 -20.82
C LYS A 25 -8.55 -7.74 -20.07
N ALA A 26 -8.43 -7.85 -18.75
CA ALA A 26 -9.42 -8.52 -17.90
C ALA A 26 -10.71 -7.70 -17.69
N GLY A 27 -10.74 -6.44 -18.16
CA GLY A 27 -11.93 -5.60 -18.14
C GLY A 27 -12.11 -4.78 -16.85
N PHE A 28 -11.07 -4.60 -16.06
CA PHE A 28 -11.10 -3.68 -14.93
C PHE A 28 -11.04 -2.22 -15.40
N ASP A 29 -11.68 -1.33 -14.65
CA ASP A 29 -11.71 0.12 -14.93
C ASP A 29 -10.44 0.85 -14.48
N ALA A 30 -9.69 0.24 -13.54
CA ALA A 30 -8.50 0.81 -12.94
C ALA A 30 -7.57 -0.28 -12.40
N TRP A 31 -6.36 0.10 -12.04
CA TRP A 31 -5.38 -0.78 -11.41
C TRP A 31 -4.88 -0.19 -10.09
N ASP A 32 -4.55 -1.06 -9.16
CA ASP A 32 -3.95 -0.76 -7.88
C ASP A 32 -2.45 -1.06 -7.95
N PHE A 33 -1.65 -0.05 -7.63
CA PHE A 33 -0.20 -0.14 -7.69
C PHE A 33 0.37 -0.79 -6.43
N SER A 34 0.51 -2.10 -6.43
CA SER A 34 1.23 -2.81 -5.36
C SER A 34 2.72 -2.53 -5.44
N MET A 35 3.29 -1.92 -4.39
CA MET A 35 4.71 -1.54 -4.36
C MET A 35 5.54 -2.42 -3.41
N PHE A 36 5.10 -3.65 -3.14
CA PHE A 36 5.79 -4.57 -2.22
C PHE A 36 7.19 -4.91 -2.69
N ALA A 37 7.42 -4.99 -4.01
CA ALA A 37 8.74 -5.18 -4.59
C ALA A 37 9.71 -3.99 -4.41
N MET A 38 9.27 -2.86 -3.84
CA MET A 38 10.13 -1.75 -3.45
C MET A 38 11.14 -2.17 -2.38
N CYS A 39 10.78 -3.15 -1.54
CA CYS A 39 11.61 -3.77 -0.52
C CYS A 39 11.50 -5.28 -0.64
N ASP A 40 12.61 -5.99 -0.70
CA ASP A 40 12.61 -7.45 -0.59
C ASP A 40 12.68 -7.86 0.89
N TYR A 41 11.53 -8.04 1.53
CA TYR A 41 11.45 -8.41 2.95
C TYR A 41 11.43 -9.93 3.11
N ASP A 42 12.43 -10.45 3.84
CA ASP A 42 12.48 -11.86 4.20
C ASP A 42 11.71 -12.11 5.50
N TRP A 43 10.54 -12.71 5.39
CA TRP A 43 9.67 -13.00 6.53
C TRP A 43 10.25 -14.02 7.52
N GLN A 44 11.16 -14.90 7.06
CA GLN A 44 11.81 -15.87 7.95
C GLN A 44 12.94 -15.25 8.76
N LEU A 45 13.68 -14.32 8.15
CA LEU A 45 14.77 -13.61 8.79
C LEU A 45 14.33 -12.34 9.50
N GLY A 46 13.12 -11.83 9.23
CA GLY A 46 12.63 -10.57 9.75
C GLY A 46 13.44 -9.35 9.29
N ALA A 47 13.98 -9.37 8.06
CA ALA A 47 14.93 -8.36 7.59
C ALA A 47 14.74 -8.05 6.10
N VAL A 48 15.09 -6.82 5.70
CA VAL A 48 15.13 -6.41 4.29
C VAL A 48 16.38 -6.93 3.63
N ARG A 49 16.22 -7.53 2.45
CA ARG A 49 17.32 -7.98 1.57
C ARG A 49 17.57 -6.96 0.46
N PRO A 50 18.82 -6.92 -0.07
CA PRO A 50 19.11 -6.12 -1.26
C PRO A 50 18.23 -6.54 -2.45
N THR A 51 17.66 -5.55 -3.14
CA THR A 51 16.90 -5.78 -4.37
C THR A 51 17.40 -4.87 -5.49
N THR A 52 17.28 -5.34 -6.73
CA THR A 52 17.57 -4.56 -7.94
C THR A 52 16.30 -4.06 -8.61
N HIS A 53 15.17 -4.19 -7.94
CA HIS A 53 13.88 -3.76 -8.48
C HIS A 53 13.89 -2.25 -8.79
N PRO A 54 13.29 -1.79 -9.91
CA PRO A 54 13.29 -0.36 -10.29
C PRO A 54 12.73 0.56 -9.21
N LEU A 55 11.73 0.11 -8.44
CA LEU A 55 11.15 0.88 -7.32
C LEU A 55 12.12 1.10 -6.16
N ALA A 56 13.13 0.24 -5.97
CA ALA A 56 14.16 0.41 -4.95
C ALA A 56 15.29 1.36 -5.40
N GLY A 57 15.51 1.51 -6.71
CA GLY A 57 16.58 2.29 -7.30
C GLY A 57 16.29 3.78 -7.43
N GLU A 58 17.20 4.52 -8.05
CA GLU A 58 17.09 5.97 -8.25
C GLU A 58 16.02 6.37 -9.28
N ASN A 59 15.69 5.47 -10.19
CA ASN A 59 14.73 5.72 -11.29
C ASN A 59 13.27 5.36 -10.95
N TYR A 60 12.92 5.22 -9.69
CA TYR A 60 11.62 4.76 -9.22
C TYR A 60 10.44 5.61 -9.74
N LEU A 61 10.61 6.95 -9.83
CA LEU A 61 9.59 7.84 -10.38
C LEU A 61 9.41 7.66 -11.89
N ALA A 62 10.52 7.44 -12.62
CA ALA A 62 10.45 7.16 -14.05
C ALA A 62 9.71 5.85 -14.32
N PHE A 63 9.91 4.85 -13.46
CA PHE A 63 9.20 3.58 -13.53
C PHE A 63 7.69 3.75 -13.25
N ALA A 64 7.32 4.50 -12.20
CA ALA A 64 5.91 4.81 -11.91
C ALA A 64 5.23 5.55 -13.07
N ARG A 65 5.89 6.53 -13.69
CA ARG A 65 5.39 7.23 -14.89
C ARG A 65 5.22 6.28 -16.09
N LYS A 66 6.13 5.34 -16.27
CA LYS A 66 6.04 4.32 -17.31
C LYS A 66 4.80 3.46 -17.15
N LEU A 67 4.54 2.97 -15.94
CA LEU A 67 3.34 2.17 -15.63
C LEU A 67 2.06 2.98 -15.85
N LYS A 68 2.05 4.26 -15.44
CA LYS A 68 0.94 5.17 -15.75
C LYS A 68 0.66 5.23 -17.24
N GLN A 69 1.70 5.42 -18.06
CA GLN A 69 1.54 5.53 -19.52
C GLN A 69 0.97 4.24 -20.09
N ILE A 70 1.47 3.07 -19.66
CA ILE A 70 0.94 1.77 -20.07
C ILE A 70 -0.55 1.64 -19.73
N GLY A 71 -0.94 2.06 -18.51
CA GLY A 71 -2.35 2.07 -18.11
C GLY A 71 -3.19 2.95 -19.04
N LEU A 72 -2.75 4.17 -19.32
CA LEU A 72 -3.44 5.12 -20.21
C LEU A 72 -3.56 4.57 -21.64
N ASP A 73 -2.50 3.98 -22.17
CA ASP A 73 -2.49 3.38 -23.50
C ASP A 73 -3.46 2.18 -23.63
N ASN A 74 -3.79 1.55 -22.50
CA ASN A 74 -4.75 0.46 -22.39
C ASN A 74 -6.14 0.89 -21.86
N GLY A 75 -6.37 2.19 -21.70
CA GLY A 75 -7.68 2.76 -21.33
C GLY A 75 -8.04 2.67 -19.84
N ILE A 76 -7.07 2.38 -18.96
CA ILE A 76 -7.27 2.31 -17.51
C ILE A 76 -6.35 3.29 -16.76
N THR A 77 -6.69 3.61 -15.52
CA THR A 77 -5.92 4.53 -14.68
C THR A 77 -5.53 3.88 -13.36
N CYS A 78 -4.40 4.30 -12.77
CA CYS A 78 -4.12 3.99 -11.38
C CYS A 78 -5.16 4.71 -10.49
N ASN A 79 -5.86 3.98 -9.61
CA ASN A 79 -6.79 4.60 -8.67
C ASN A 79 -6.17 4.74 -7.27
N GLN A 80 -5.39 3.76 -6.85
CA GLN A 80 -4.74 3.69 -5.54
C GLN A 80 -3.47 2.86 -5.62
N SER A 81 -2.78 2.76 -4.52
CA SER A 81 -1.56 1.97 -4.38
C SER A 81 -1.46 1.36 -2.98
N HIS A 82 -0.63 0.32 -2.85
CA HIS A 82 -0.20 -0.23 -1.57
C HIS A 82 1.29 0.03 -1.37
N ALA A 83 1.64 0.62 -0.25
CA ALA A 83 3.03 0.80 0.17
C ALA A 83 3.66 -0.56 0.56
N PRO A 84 5.00 -0.65 0.60
CA PRO A 84 5.67 -1.87 1.06
C PRO A 84 5.34 -2.19 2.52
N LEU A 85 5.44 -3.47 2.88
CA LEU A 85 5.15 -4.00 4.22
C LEU A 85 6.24 -5.01 4.65
N PRO A 86 6.35 -5.36 5.95
CA PRO A 86 5.49 -4.96 7.08
C PRO A 86 5.86 -3.57 7.65
N THR A 87 4.85 -2.87 8.14
CA THR A 87 5.01 -1.55 8.76
C THR A 87 5.80 -1.57 10.07
N SER A 88 5.89 -2.72 10.73
CA SER A 88 6.73 -2.90 11.93
C SER A 88 8.24 -2.76 11.66
N CYS A 89 8.69 -2.92 10.40
CA CYS A 89 10.10 -2.81 10.02
C CYS A 89 10.50 -1.34 9.75
N PRO A 90 11.45 -0.76 10.51
CA PRO A 90 11.88 0.63 10.33
C PRO A 90 12.48 0.92 8.95
N GLU A 91 13.21 -0.03 8.38
CA GLU A 91 13.78 0.11 7.03
C GLU A 91 12.67 0.26 5.99
N ILE A 92 11.58 -0.51 6.11
CA ILE A 92 10.42 -0.41 5.21
C ILE A 92 9.72 0.95 5.38
N ARG A 93 9.57 1.45 6.61
CA ARG A 93 9.00 2.78 6.85
C ARG A 93 9.77 3.89 6.12
N SER A 94 11.09 3.74 5.96
CA SER A 94 11.90 4.72 5.23
C SER A 94 11.48 4.89 3.76
N TYR A 95 10.78 3.92 3.19
CA TYR A 95 10.27 3.96 1.82
C TYR A 95 8.87 4.55 1.67
N PHE A 96 8.15 4.86 2.76
CA PHE A 96 6.75 5.34 2.64
C PHE A 96 6.63 6.66 1.87
N LYS A 97 7.56 7.62 2.04
CA LYS A 97 7.56 8.83 1.24
C LYS A 97 7.76 8.53 -0.25
N ARG A 98 8.64 7.59 -0.57
CA ARG A 98 8.84 7.12 -1.96
C ARG A 98 7.57 6.46 -2.51
N ALA A 99 6.86 5.68 -1.71
CA ALA A 99 5.59 5.08 -2.12
C ALA A 99 4.52 6.14 -2.41
N ILE A 100 4.43 7.19 -1.59
CA ILE A 100 3.53 8.33 -1.82
C ILE A 100 3.88 9.06 -3.13
N GLU A 101 5.16 9.31 -3.41
CA GLU A 101 5.61 9.90 -4.68
C GLU A 101 5.27 9.02 -5.88
N CYS A 102 5.53 7.70 -5.80
CA CYS A 102 5.15 6.75 -6.85
C CYS A 102 3.65 6.75 -7.10
N THR A 103 2.84 6.84 -6.05
CA THR A 103 1.38 6.94 -6.17
C THR A 103 0.97 8.17 -6.96
N ALA A 104 1.52 9.34 -6.61
CA ALA A 104 1.26 10.59 -7.33
C ALA A 104 1.68 10.50 -8.80
N GLU A 105 2.88 10.00 -9.08
CA GLU A 105 3.43 9.86 -10.44
C GLU A 105 2.64 8.86 -11.29
N ALA A 106 2.18 7.77 -10.70
CA ALA A 106 1.29 6.81 -11.36
C ALA A 106 -0.11 7.39 -11.63
N GLY A 107 -0.47 8.52 -10.99
CA GLY A 107 -1.77 9.19 -11.13
C GLY A 107 -2.78 8.75 -10.07
N GLY A 108 -2.40 7.90 -9.14
CA GLY A 108 -3.19 7.50 -7.98
C GLY A 108 -3.46 8.66 -7.02
N LYS A 109 -4.51 8.54 -6.21
CA LYS A 109 -4.92 9.58 -5.25
C LYS A 109 -4.91 9.07 -3.81
N ILE A 110 -4.72 7.79 -3.61
CA ILE A 110 -4.73 7.13 -2.31
C ILE A 110 -3.53 6.18 -2.28
N CYS A 111 -2.71 6.28 -1.23
CA CYS A 111 -1.66 5.32 -0.90
C CYS A 111 -2.07 4.60 0.38
N ILE A 112 -2.31 3.30 0.29
CA ILE A 112 -2.61 2.46 1.44
C ILE A 112 -1.29 2.18 2.15
N ILE A 113 -1.22 2.55 3.42
CA ILE A 113 -0.11 2.27 4.34
C ILE A 113 -0.73 1.53 5.52
N HIS A 114 -0.43 0.25 5.63
CA HIS A 114 -0.98 -0.59 6.69
C HIS A 114 -0.59 -0.06 8.09
N PRO A 115 -1.48 -0.15 9.09
CA PRO A 115 -1.07 0.07 10.48
C PRO A 115 -0.10 -1.02 10.93
N ASP A 116 0.67 -0.74 11.95
CA ASP A 116 1.48 -1.73 12.64
C ASP A 116 0.56 -2.50 13.62
N ASN A 117 0.42 -3.81 13.42
CA ASN A 117 -0.47 -4.66 14.22
C ASN A 117 -0.11 -4.68 15.71
N ASP A 118 1.17 -4.46 16.04
CA ASP A 118 1.68 -4.51 17.40
C ASP A 118 1.63 -3.14 18.13
N ARG A 119 1.00 -2.14 17.49
CA ARG A 119 0.92 -0.76 17.98
C ARG A 119 -0.51 -0.35 18.29
N SER A 120 -0.64 0.48 19.31
CA SER A 120 -1.90 1.16 19.63
C SER A 120 -2.29 2.19 18.55
N ALA A 121 -3.54 2.63 18.57
CA ALA A 121 -4.03 3.69 17.69
C ALA A 121 -3.19 4.99 17.82
N ALA A 122 -2.80 5.36 19.04
CA ALA A 122 -1.96 6.54 19.29
C ALA A 122 -0.57 6.40 18.68
N GLU A 123 0.08 5.23 18.81
CA GLU A 123 1.41 4.99 18.22
C GLU A 123 1.35 4.90 16.69
N ASN A 124 0.31 4.32 16.13
CA ASN A 124 0.08 4.33 14.67
C ASN A 124 -0.19 5.76 14.16
N ALA A 125 -0.91 6.57 14.94
CA ALA A 125 -1.18 7.96 14.61
C ALA A 125 0.11 8.79 14.46
N GLU A 126 1.13 8.56 15.29
CA GLU A 126 2.44 9.25 15.18
C GLU A 126 3.05 9.04 13.78
N MET A 127 3.03 7.82 13.27
CA MET A 127 3.54 7.48 11.93
C MET A 127 2.76 8.21 10.83
N TYR A 128 1.43 8.19 10.90
CA TYR A 128 0.61 8.86 9.89
C TYR A 128 0.78 10.37 9.93
N LEU A 129 0.80 10.98 11.12
CA LEU A 129 1.00 12.43 11.31
C LEU A 129 2.35 12.90 10.77
N GLU A 130 3.41 12.08 10.87
CA GLU A 130 4.71 12.38 10.25
C GLU A 130 4.64 12.40 8.71
N LEU A 131 3.83 11.52 8.10
CA LEU A 131 3.74 11.37 6.65
C LEU A 131 2.75 12.35 5.99
N LEU A 132 1.70 12.75 6.71
CA LEU A 132 0.59 13.54 6.16
C LEU A 132 1.01 14.88 5.52
N PRO A 133 1.94 15.68 6.07
CA PRO A 133 2.37 16.90 5.40
C PRO A 133 2.93 16.62 4.01
N PHE A 134 3.79 15.61 3.89
CA PHE A 134 4.37 15.18 2.62
C PHE A 134 3.31 14.63 1.65
N ALA A 135 2.38 13.83 2.14
CA ALA A 135 1.29 13.28 1.34
C ALA A 135 0.38 14.40 0.78
N LYS A 136 0.11 15.43 1.59
CA LYS A 136 -0.62 16.63 1.15
C LYS A 136 0.09 17.38 0.05
N ASP A 137 1.40 17.56 0.16
CA ASP A 137 2.22 18.22 -0.86
C ASP A 137 2.19 17.43 -2.18
N CYS A 138 2.16 16.11 -2.12
CA CYS A 138 2.01 15.23 -3.28
C CYS A 138 0.56 15.13 -3.82
N GLY A 139 -0.42 15.66 -3.10
CA GLY A 139 -1.85 15.54 -3.46
C GLY A 139 -2.39 14.11 -3.37
N VAL A 140 -1.83 13.30 -2.46
CA VAL A 140 -2.17 11.89 -2.21
C VAL A 140 -2.70 11.76 -0.78
N LYS A 141 -3.83 11.09 -0.60
CA LYS A 141 -4.32 10.71 0.72
C LYS A 141 -3.65 9.42 1.17
N ILE A 142 -3.46 9.27 2.46
CA ILE A 142 -3.06 8.00 3.06
C ILE A 142 -4.32 7.25 3.48
N ALA A 143 -4.39 5.95 3.22
CA ALA A 143 -5.43 5.10 3.77
C ALA A 143 -4.83 4.14 4.80
N THR A 144 -5.46 4.03 5.97
CA THR A 144 -5.27 2.89 6.87
C THR A 144 -6.27 1.80 6.50
N GLU A 145 -5.94 0.55 6.81
CA GLU A 145 -6.73 -0.62 6.42
C GLU A 145 -7.09 -1.46 7.64
N ASN A 146 -8.26 -2.12 7.61
CA ASN A 146 -8.55 -3.15 8.60
C ASN A 146 -7.66 -4.36 8.36
N MET A 147 -6.93 -4.78 9.39
CA MET A 147 -5.93 -5.84 9.30
C MET A 147 -6.45 -7.17 9.83
N TRP A 148 -5.77 -8.21 9.45
CA TRP A 148 -5.86 -9.53 10.08
C TRP A 148 -4.50 -9.92 10.67
N ASN A 149 -4.50 -10.85 11.60
CA ASN A 149 -3.27 -11.39 12.18
C ASN A 149 -3.50 -12.85 12.60
N TRP A 150 -2.43 -13.64 12.62
CA TRP A 150 -2.45 -15.05 12.90
C TRP A 150 -1.43 -15.43 13.97
N ASP A 151 -1.85 -16.18 14.96
CA ASP A 151 -0.97 -16.76 15.98
C ASP A 151 -0.57 -18.18 15.54
N ASP A 152 0.60 -18.31 14.90
CA ASP A 152 1.11 -19.59 14.39
C ASP A 152 1.28 -20.65 15.51
N ALA A 153 1.53 -20.22 16.75
CA ALA A 153 1.71 -21.13 17.87
C ALA A 153 0.40 -21.78 18.32
N LYS A 154 -0.71 -21.10 18.12
CA LYS A 154 -2.05 -21.56 18.48
C LYS A 154 -2.87 -22.02 17.29
N ASP A 155 -2.41 -21.74 16.07
CA ASP A 155 -3.13 -22.01 14.83
C ASP A 155 -4.53 -21.36 14.81
N GLU A 156 -4.61 -20.09 15.23
CA GLU A 156 -5.86 -19.32 15.30
C GLU A 156 -5.66 -17.85 14.94
N SER A 157 -6.74 -17.18 14.54
CA SER A 157 -6.74 -15.72 14.35
C SER A 157 -6.51 -15.02 15.69
N CYS A 158 -5.77 -13.92 15.66
CA CYS A 158 -5.51 -13.10 16.83
C CYS A 158 -5.75 -11.62 16.54
N PHE A 159 -5.68 -10.78 17.58
CA PHE A 159 -5.92 -9.36 17.44
C PHE A 159 -5.00 -8.72 16.39
N ALA A 160 -5.59 -7.86 15.58
CA ALA A 160 -4.90 -7.02 14.62
C ALA A 160 -5.36 -5.58 14.72
N ALA A 161 -4.53 -4.64 14.33
CA ALA A 161 -4.89 -3.23 14.26
C ALA A 161 -6.07 -3.03 13.30
N CYS A 162 -7.01 -2.17 13.67
CA CYS A 162 -8.20 -1.87 12.85
C CYS A 162 -9.10 -3.10 12.52
N ALA A 163 -8.94 -4.23 13.23
CA ALA A 163 -9.71 -5.45 12.94
C ALA A 163 -11.19 -5.36 13.34
N THR A 164 -11.53 -4.54 14.33
CA THR A 164 -12.92 -4.27 14.73
C THR A 164 -13.34 -2.87 14.32
N SER A 165 -14.65 -2.62 14.22
CA SER A 165 -15.18 -1.28 13.92
C SER A 165 -14.73 -0.23 14.92
N GLU A 166 -14.69 -0.60 16.22
CA GLU A 166 -14.25 0.28 17.30
C GLU A 166 -12.78 0.63 17.16
N SER A 167 -11.91 -0.38 16.96
CA SER A 167 -10.47 -0.17 16.76
C SER A 167 -10.20 0.63 15.50
N PHE A 168 -10.94 0.41 14.42
CA PHE A 168 -10.77 1.15 13.18
C PHE A 168 -11.11 2.64 13.34
N VAL A 169 -12.24 2.94 13.98
CA VAL A 169 -12.65 4.32 14.30
C VAL A 169 -11.61 4.98 15.22
N GLU A 170 -11.12 4.27 16.25
CA GLU A 170 -10.07 4.77 17.14
C GLU A 170 -8.80 5.19 16.40
N HIS A 171 -8.35 4.41 15.41
CA HIS A 171 -7.18 4.74 14.59
C HIS A 171 -7.41 5.98 13.72
N ILE A 172 -8.58 6.13 13.13
CA ILE A 172 -8.94 7.31 12.34
C ILE A 172 -9.03 8.55 13.24
N ASP A 173 -9.70 8.44 14.39
CA ASP A 173 -9.92 9.55 15.31
C ASP A 173 -8.61 10.00 15.99
N ALA A 174 -7.68 9.08 16.26
CA ALA A 174 -6.37 9.41 16.82
C ALA A 174 -5.55 10.34 15.92
N VAL A 175 -5.71 10.24 14.60
CA VAL A 175 -5.07 11.13 13.62
C VAL A 175 -5.88 12.39 13.37
N ASN A 176 -7.20 12.28 13.27
CA ASN A 176 -8.16 13.38 13.08
C ASN A 176 -7.75 14.35 11.96
N ASP A 177 -7.37 13.82 10.80
CA ASP A 177 -6.97 14.60 9.62
C ASP A 177 -7.70 14.07 8.38
N PRO A 178 -8.33 14.92 7.53
CA PRO A 178 -9.11 14.48 6.36
C PRO A 178 -8.25 13.84 5.25
N TYR A 179 -6.94 13.89 5.37
CA TYR A 179 -6.01 13.20 4.46
C TYR A 179 -5.69 11.77 4.90
N LEU A 180 -6.05 11.36 6.14
CA LEU A 180 -6.15 9.94 6.49
C LEU A 180 -7.56 9.45 6.19
N VAL A 181 -7.68 8.40 5.40
CA VAL A 181 -8.96 7.78 5.01
C VAL A 181 -8.96 6.29 5.32
N ALA A 182 -10.14 5.68 5.30
CA ALA A 182 -10.30 4.25 5.55
C ALA A 182 -10.24 3.45 4.25
N CYS A 183 -9.48 2.35 4.26
CA CYS A 183 -9.59 1.26 3.31
C CYS A 183 -10.27 0.08 4.01
N LEU A 184 -11.34 -0.44 3.43
CA LEU A 184 -12.00 -1.64 3.92
C LEU A 184 -11.62 -2.83 3.02
N ASP A 185 -10.83 -3.75 3.57
CA ASP A 185 -10.60 -5.05 2.96
C ASP A 185 -11.61 -6.05 3.52
N ILE A 186 -12.50 -6.53 2.65
CA ILE A 186 -13.52 -7.53 3.04
C ILE A 186 -12.93 -8.94 3.22
N GLY A 187 -11.72 -9.19 2.69
CA GLY A 187 -10.98 -10.43 2.91
C GLY A 187 -10.36 -10.51 4.31
N HIS A 188 -10.15 -9.36 4.95
CA HIS A 188 -9.66 -9.26 6.33
C HIS A 188 -10.80 -9.13 7.36
N ALA A 189 -12.05 -9.00 6.91
CA ALA A 189 -13.21 -8.89 7.79
C ALA A 189 -13.79 -10.29 8.03
N GLU A 190 -13.55 -10.83 9.23
CA GLU A 190 -14.20 -12.05 9.74
C GLU A 190 -15.37 -11.72 10.67
#